data_fec7c357dab63010e0714bf6685e3632
#
_entry.id   fec7c357dab63010e0714bf6685e3632
#
_cell.length_a   1.000
_cell.length_b   1.000
_cell.length_c   1.000
_cell.angle_alpha   90.00
_cell.angle_beta   90.00
_cell.angle_gamma   90.00
#
_symmetry.space_group_name_H-M   'P 1'
#
loop_
_entity.id
_entity.type
_entity.pdbx_description
1 polymer ?
#
loop_
_entity_poly.entity_id
_entity_poly.type
_entity_poly.pdbx_seq_one_letter_code
_entity_poly.pdbx_strand_id
1 'polypeptide(L)'
;LRITAKPFERITAPTRDNRFVTFKNTGDYNVGDGEARFPAESYEDTRLKFIRTQRDEVDAIEAFGTFLWDIRLMDFKAEYDLARITWDEARHTEIGHRAMQAAGYEPFELPNRLTGSTCRGPMEPAYAMAEINLFGEVGVMKTINGFIDEARDRNDALLVHIADFIRSDERTHVKKGQHILHVMTNLDMQDLELKTRELFTECMVSLGGWTKDLDLFTMTREDIEKFIGE
;
A
#
# COMPACT_ATOMS: atom_id res chain seq x y z
N LEU A 1 -9.67 -35.37 15.36
CA LEU A 1 -10.16 -34.70 14.13
C LEU A 1 -9.00 -34.63 13.14
N ARG A 2 -9.02 -35.44 12.08
CA ARG A 2 -8.10 -35.25 10.95
C ARG A 2 -8.69 -34.11 10.11
N ILE A 3 -8.14 -32.92 10.23
CA ILE A 3 -8.41 -31.84 9.27
C ILE A 3 -7.64 -32.22 8.01
N THR A 4 -8.30 -32.84 7.06
CA THR A 4 -7.79 -33.02 5.69
C THR A 4 -8.04 -31.72 4.93
N ALA A 5 -7.39 -30.65 5.35
CA ALA A 5 -7.35 -29.44 4.53
C ALA A 5 -6.51 -29.78 3.29
N LYS A 6 -7.05 -29.56 2.10
CA LYS A 6 -6.21 -29.49 0.90
C LYS A 6 -5.14 -28.44 1.18
N PRO A 7 -3.87 -28.68 0.84
CA PRO A 7 -2.85 -27.65 0.97
C PRO A 7 -3.32 -26.43 0.17
N PHE A 8 -3.34 -25.26 0.81
CA PHE A 8 -3.57 -24.02 0.09
C PHE A 8 -2.41 -23.79 -0.87
N GLU A 9 -2.73 -23.46 -2.11
CA GLU A 9 -1.73 -22.99 -3.07
C GLU A 9 -1.49 -21.50 -2.86
N ARG A 10 -0.25 -21.07 -3.01
CA ARG A 10 0.09 -19.65 -2.97
C ARG A 10 -0.61 -18.94 -4.12
N ILE A 11 -1.38 -17.90 -3.80
CA ILE A 11 -2.02 -17.04 -4.79
C ILE A 11 -1.03 -15.93 -5.15
N THR A 12 -0.71 -15.80 -6.43
CA THR A 12 0.23 -14.81 -6.96
C THR A 12 -0.45 -13.69 -7.74
N ALA A 13 -1.76 -13.80 -7.94
CA ALA A 13 -2.56 -12.81 -8.63
C ALA A 13 -3.77 -12.44 -7.77
N PRO A 14 -4.12 -11.16 -7.67
CA PRO A 14 -5.27 -10.72 -6.89
C PRO A 14 -6.57 -11.27 -7.49
N THR A 15 -7.46 -11.72 -6.62
CA THR A 15 -8.83 -12.10 -6.95
C THR A 15 -9.77 -11.01 -6.47
N ARG A 16 -9.65 -9.83 -7.06
CA ARG A 16 -10.45 -8.67 -6.68
C ARG A 16 -11.95 -8.94 -6.84
N ASP A 17 -12.77 -8.40 -5.94
CA ASP A 17 -14.23 -8.44 -6.05
C ASP A 17 -14.66 -7.96 -7.45
N ASN A 18 -15.54 -8.72 -8.10
CA ASN A 18 -15.97 -8.47 -9.48
C ASN A 18 -16.80 -7.21 -9.67
N ARG A 19 -17.18 -6.54 -8.59
CA ARG A 19 -17.82 -5.23 -8.64
C ARG A 19 -16.83 -4.12 -8.97
N PHE A 20 -15.53 -4.32 -8.69
CA PHE A 20 -14.51 -3.35 -9.07
C PHE A 20 -14.26 -3.39 -10.58
N VAL A 21 -14.27 -2.24 -11.21
CA VAL A 21 -13.59 -2.05 -12.50
C VAL A 21 -12.11 -1.94 -12.19
N THR A 22 -11.31 -2.85 -12.73
CA THR A 22 -9.89 -2.91 -12.45
C THR A 22 -9.05 -2.56 -13.67
N PHE A 23 -7.86 -1.99 -13.44
CA PHE A 23 -6.88 -1.71 -14.50
C PHE A 23 -5.46 -2.06 -14.01
N LYS A 24 -4.62 -2.47 -14.96
CA LYS A 24 -3.22 -2.84 -14.71
C LYS A 24 -2.24 -1.82 -15.26
N ASN A 25 -2.62 -1.19 -16.36
CA ASN A 25 -1.77 -0.27 -17.08
C ASN A 25 -2.24 1.15 -16.78
N THR A 26 -1.34 1.98 -16.28
CA THR A 26 -1.65 3.39 -15.99
C THR A 26 -1.94 4.18 -17.26
N GLY A 27 -1.51 3.71 -18.43
CA GLY A 27 -1.83 4.30 -19.74
C GLY A 27 -3.29 4.09 -20.17
N ASP A 28 -3.93 3.01 -19.68
CA ASP A 28 -5.34 2.72 -19.97
C ASP A 28 -6.30 3.57 -19.15
N TYR A 29 -5.77 4.28 -18.20
CA TYR A 29 -6.54 5.05 -17.26
C TYR A 29 -6.50 6.54 -17.60
N ASN A 30 -7.31 6.88 -18.57
CA ASN A 30 -7.36 8.24 -19.12
C ASN A 30 -8.36 9.16 -18.42
N VAL A 31 -9.00 8.71 -17.35
CA VAL A 31 -10.14 9.46 -16.85
C VAL A 31 -9.96 9.76 -15.38
N GLY A 32 -9.38 10.90 -15.09
CA GLY A 32 -9.44 11.50 -13.74
C GLY A 32 -8.86 10.68 -12.59
N ASP A 33 -8.22 9.61 -12.97
CA ASP A 33 -7.62 8.71 -12.07
C ASP A 33 -6.21 9.00 -11.80
N GLY A 34 -5.72 9.84 -12.56
CA GLY A 34 -4.35 10.18 -12.59
C GLY A 34 -3.80 10.52 -11.25
N GLU A 35 -4.12 9.71 -10.31
CA GLU A 35 -3.70 9.78 -8.94
C GLU A 35 -2.50 10.71 -8.69
N ALA A 36 -1.45 10.55 -9.47
CA ALA A 36 -0.26 11.36 -9.40
C ALA A 36 -0.19 12.43 -10.50
N ARG A 37 -1.03 12.34 -11.53
CA ARG A 37 -0.94 13.18 -12.73
C ARG A 37 -1.90 14.35 -12.73
N PHE A 38 -2.93 14.30 -11.90
CA PHE A 38 -3.82 15.44 -11.72
C PHE A 38 -3.50 16.09 -10.39
N PRO A 39 -2.91 17.29 -10.41
CA PRO A 39 -2.92 18.10 -9.20
C PRO A 39 -4.37 18.18 -8.75
N ALA A 40 -4.60 17.98 -7.47
CA ALA A 40 -5.90 18.26 -6.91
C ALA A 40 -6.19 19.74 -7.17
N GLU A 41 -7.22 20.02 -7.95
CA GLU A 41 -7.59 21.41 -8.29
C GLU A 41 -8.37 22.07 -7.16
N SER A 42 -8.92 21.26 -6.27
CA SER A 42 -9.70 21.69 -5.13
C SER A 42 -9.44 20.83 -3.90
N TYR A 43 -9.86 21.31 -2.74
CA TYR A 43 -9.82 20.51 -1.51
C TYR A 43 -10.71 19.27 -1.60
N GLU A 44 -11.84 19.35 -2.27
CA GLU A 44 -12.72 18.19 -2.46
C GLU A 44 -12.05 17.09 -3.30
N ASP A 45 -11.24 17.46 -4.29
CA ASP A 45 -10.45 16.50 -5.06
C ASP A 45 -9.37 15.86 -4.19
N THR A 46 -8.66 16.64 -3.38
CA THR A 46 -7.68 16.14 -2.41
C THR A 46 -8.33 15.15 -1.44
N ARG A 47 -9.48 15.52 -0.91
CA ARG A 47 -10.28 14.70 0.00
C ARG A 47 -10.72 13.39 -0.64
N LEU A 48 -11.30 13.45 -1.83
CA LEU A 48 -11.71 12.27 -2.58
C LEU A 48 -10.52 11.35 -2.89
N LYS A 49 -9.40 11.92 -3.31
CA LYS A 49 -8.17 11.19 -3.57
C LYS A 49 -7.71 10.44 -2.33
N PHE A 50 -7.69 11.08 -1.17
CA PHE A 50 -7.28 10.46 0.08
C PHE A 50 -8.21 9.29 0.46
N ILE A 51 -9.53 9.49 0.51
CA ILE A 51 -10.47 8.44 0.91
C ILE A 51 -10.50 7.28 -0.09
N ARG A 52 -10.28 7.55 -1.37
CA ARG A 52 -10.14 6.53 -2.40
C ARG A 52 -8.86 5.71 -2.22
N THR A 53 -7.74 6.35 -1.89
CA THR A 53 -6.49 5.65 -1.58
C THR A 53 -6.72 4.64 -0.46
N GLN A 54 -7.42 5.03 0.60
CA GLN A 54 -7.76 4.12 1.70
C GLN A 54 -8.64 2.94 1.24
N ARG A 55 -9.64 3.18 0.39
CA ARG A 55 -10.41 2.09 -0.21
C ARG A 55 -9.53 1.13 -1.03
N ASP A 56 -8.50 1.66 -1.69
CA ASP A 56 -7.62 0.89 -2.57
C ASP A 56 -6.59 0.05 -1.79
N GLU A 57 -6.53 0.18 -0.46
CA GLU A 57 -5.69 -0.65 0.41
C GLU A 57 -6.11 -2.13 0.47
N VAL A 58 -7.19 -2.48 -0.17
CA VAL A 58 -7.48 -3.88 -0.52
C VAL A 58 -6.29 -4.55 -1.24
N ASP A 59 -5.47 -3.78 -1.98
CA ASP A 59 -4.23 -4.24 -2.61
C ASP A 59 -3.17 -4.66 -1.56
N ALA A 60 -3.08 -3.91 -0.48
CA ALA A 60 -2.19 -4.23 0.65
C ALA A 60 -2.66 -5.48 1.41
N ILE A 61 -3.97 -5.65 1.63
CA ILE A 61 -4.53 -6.87 2.26
C ILE A 61 -4.12 -8.12 1.47
N GLU A 62 -4.25 -8.08 0.15
CA GLU A 62 -3.89 -9.19 -0.72
C GLU A 62 -2.38 -9.50 -0.67
N ALA A 63 -1.55 -8.45 -0.67
CA ALA A 63 -0.10 -8.59 -0.60
C ALA A 63 0.34 -9.18 0.75
N PHE A 64 -0.09 -8.59 1.87
CA PHE A 64 0.26 -9.07 3.21
C PHE A 64 -0.29 -10.46 3.50
N GLY A 65 -1.48 -10.78 3.00
CA GLY A 65 -2.02 -12.15 3.06
C GLY A 65 -1.13 -13.17 2.34
N THR A 66 -0.52 -12.78 1.22
CA THR A 66 0.45 -13.61 0.48
C THR A 66 1.75 -13.76 1.28
N PHE A 67 2.27 -12.68 1.88
CA PHE A 67 3.47 -12.75 2.71
C PHE A 67 3.27 -13.59 3.97
N LEU A 68 2.10 -13.60 4.57
CA LEU A 68 1.76 -14.54 5.66
C LEU A 68 1.95 -15.99 5.26
N TRP A 69 1.60 -16.34 4.02
CA TRP A 69 1.90 -17.65 3.49
C TRP A 69 3.39 -17.93 3.36
N ASP A 70 4.15 -16.93 2.92
CA ASP A 70 5.57 -17.06 2.65
C ASP A 70 6.40 -17.23 3.93
N ILE A 71 6.06 -16.53 5.03
CA ILE A 71 6.79 -16.59 6.30
C ILE A 71 6.26 -17.63 7.29
N ARG A 72 5.22 -18.39 6.92
CA ARG A 72 4.61 -19.36 7.83
C ARG A 72 5.64 -20.32 8.42
N LEU A 73 5.58 -20.52 9.74
CA LEU A 73 6.49 -21.37 10.51
C LEU A 73 7.96 -20.92 10.55
N MET A 74 8.26 -19.73 10.07
CA MET A 74 9.61 -19.16 10.16
C MET A 74 9.85 -18.49 11.51
N ASP A 75 8.96 -17.57 11.89
CA ASP A 75 9.02 -16.83 13.15
C ASP A 75 7.62 -16.43 13.60
N PHE A 76 7.21 -16.85 14.79
CA PHE A 76 5.87 -16.60 15.30
C PHE A 76 5.58 -15.11 15.49
N LYS A 77 6.60 -14.32 15.90
CA LYS A 77 6.41 -12.89 16.09
C LYS A 77 6.21 -12.17 14.76
N ALA A 78 6.97 -12.54 13.73
CA ALA A 78 6.81 -11.99 12.39
C ALA A 78 5.44 -12.36 11.80
N GLU A 79 4.99 -13.62 11.95
CA GLU A 79 3.65 -14.04 11.54
C GLU A 79 2.55 -13.24 12.26
N TYR A 80 2.67 -13.05 13.57
CA TYR A 80 1.72 -12.27 14.36
C TYR A 80 1.69 -10.80 13.95
N ASP A 81 2.87 -10.19 13.77
CA ASP A 81 2.98 -8.80 13.36
C ASP A 81 2.40 -8.58 11.95
N LEU A 82 2.66 -9.50 11.03
CA LEU A 82 2.12 -9.42 9.67
C LEU A 82 0.60 -9.65 9.62
N ALA A 83 0.08 -10.59 10.42
CA ALA A 83 -1.35 -10.76 10.57
C ALA A 83 -2.02 -9.50 11.13
N ARG A 84 -1.35 -8.80 12.05
CA ARG A 84 -1.84 -7.54 12.60
C ARG A 84 -1.82 -6.43 11.54
N ILE A 85 -0.76 -6.30 10.76
CA ILE A 85 -0.69 -5.36 9.62
C ILE A 85 -1.85 -5.66 8.65
N THR A 86 -2.02 -6.90 8.22
CA THR A 86 -3.12 -7.30 7.33
C THR A 86 -4.50 -6.88 7.87
N TRP A 87 -4.71 -6.98 9.18
CA TRP A 87 -5.94 -6.54 9.82
C TRP A 87 -6.09 -5.01 9.81
N ASP A 88 -5.00 -4.29 10.00
CA ASP A 88 -5.01 -2.83 9.97
C ASP A 88 -5.38 -2.33 8.57
N GLU A 89 -4.82 -2.93 7.49
CA GLU A 89 -5.18 -2.63 6.10
C GLU A 89 -6.66 -2.91 5.79
N ALA A 90 -7.23 -3.98 6.38
CA ALA A 90 -8.65 -4.25 6.23
C ALA A 90 -9.51 -3.14 6.89
N ARG A 91 -9.06 -2.56 8.00
CA ARG A 91 -9.73 -1.42 8.63
C ARG A 91 -9.60 -0.15 7.79
N HIS A 92 -8.43 0.11 7.20
CA HIS A 92 -8.22 1.23 6.29
C HIS A 92 -9.16 1.13 5.09
N THR A 93 -9.23 -0.04 4.46
CA THR A 93 -10.15 -0.30 3.35
C THR A 93 -11.61 -0.04 3.75
N GLU A 94 -12.05 -0.51 4.91
CA GLU A 94 -13.41 -0.27 5.42
C GLU A 94 -13.66 1.22 5.69
N ILE A 95 -12.70 1.93 6.25
CA ILE A 95 -12.76 3.38 6.44
C ILE A 95 -12.92 4.08 5.10
N GLY A 96 -12.11 3.71 4.09
CA GLY A 96 -12.20 4.25 2.74
C GLY A 96 -13.58 4.04 2.12
N HIS A 97 -14.13 2.82 2.21
CA HIS A 97 -15.48 2.51 1.75
C HIS A 97 -16.56 3.40 2.39
N ARG A 98 -16.54 3.52 3.70
CA ARG A 98 -17.52 4.35 4.44
C ARG A 98 -17.35 5.83 4.15
N ALA A 99 -16.11 6.30 4.04
CA ALA A 99 -15.83 7.69 3.71
C ALA A 99 -16.29 8.04 2.29
N MET A 100 -16.12 7.13 1.31
CA MET A 100 -16.67 7.30 -0.04
C MET A 100 -18.19 7.41 -0.02
N GLN A 101 -18.88 6.50 0.68
CA GLN A 101 -20.35 6.57 0.82
C GLN A 101 -20.81 7.87 1.48
N ALA A 102 -20.12 8.32 2.53
CA ALA A 102 -20.41 9.60 3.19
C ALA A 102 -20.18 10.81 2.27
N ALA A 103 -19.26 10.70 1.31
CA ALA A 103 -19.01 11.70 0.28
C ALA A 103 -19.97 11.61 -0.93
N GLY A 104 -20.90 10.65 -0.92
CA GLY A 104 -21.91 10.47 -1.99
C GLY A 104 -21.45 9.59 -3.16
N TYR A 105 -20.39 8.82 -3.00
CA TYR A 105 -19.88 7.88 -4.00
C TYR A 105 -20.18 6.43 -3.59
N GLU A 106 -20.48 5.60 -4.57
CA GLU A 106 -20.47 4.15 -4.35
C GLU A 106 -19.03 3.63 -4.33
N PRO A 107 -18.66 2.75 -3.38
CA PRO A 107 -17.28 2.27 -3.24
C PRO A 107 -16.68 1.62 -4.49
N PHE A 108 -17.51 1.06 -5.36
CA PHE A 108 -17.12 0.40 -6.61
C PHE A 108 -17.24 1.28 -7.86
N GLU A 109 -17.73 2.50 -7.72
CA GLU A 109 -17.97 3.43 -8.83
C GLU A 109 -16.65 3.88 -9.48
N LEU A 110 -15.63 4.10 -8.67
CA LEU A 110 -14.32 4.47 -9.14
C LEU A 110 -13.46 3.21 -9.37
N PRO A 111 -12.71 3.14 -10.47
CA PRO A 111 -11.84 2.01 -10.76
C PRO A 111 -10.80 1.75 -9.67
N ASN A 112 -10.37 0.51 -9.56
CA ASN A 112 -9.37 0.07 -8.60
C ASN A 112 -8.10 -0.39 -9.32
N ARG A 113 -6.95 0.06 -8.84
CA ARG A 113 -5.65 -0.21 -9.44
C ARG A 113 -5.12 -1.58 -9.05
N LEU A 114 -4.60 -2.31 -10.03
CA LEU A 114 -3.89 -3.58 -9.85
C LEU A 114 -2.40 -3.48 -10.16
N THR A 115 -1.88 -2.29 -10.40
CA THR A 115 -0.50 -2.11 -10.86
C THR A 115 0.50 -2.63 -9.83
N GLY A 116 0.34 -2.27 -8.57
CA GLY A 116 1.20 -2.74 -7.48
C GLY A 116 1.18 -4.26 -7.34
N SER A 117 0.01 -4.88 -7.27
CA SER A 117 -0.14 -6.34 -7.21
C SER A 117 0.45 -7.03 -8.44
N THR A 118 0.30 -6.43 -9.62
CA THR A 118 0.87 -6.97 -10.87
C THR A 118 2.39 -6.97 -10.85
N CYS A 119 3.01 -5.93 -10.29
CA CYS A 119 4.46 -5.86 -10.16
C CYS A 119 4.98 -6.78 -9.04
N ARG A 120 4.31 -6.81 -7.90
CA ARG A 120 4.73 -7.63 -6.74
C ARG A 120 4.54 -9.13 -6.96
N GLY A 121 3.50 -9.53 -7.70
CA GLY A 121 3.17 -10.94 -7.90
C GLY A 121 4.32 -11.84 -8.38
N PRO A 122 5.11 -11.45 -9.38
CA PRO A 122 6.25 -12.22 -9.86
C PRO A 122 7.53 -12.06 -9.06
N MET A 123 7.61 -11.11 -8.12
CA MET A 123 8.79 -10.88 -7.31
C MET A 123 8.99 -11.98 -6.27
N GLU A 124 10.23 -12.21 -5.87
CA GLU A 124 10.49 -12.97 -4.65
C GLU A 124 9.87 -12.26 -3.44
N PRO A 125 9.35 -13.02 -2.47
CA PRO A 125 8.59 -12.46 -1.35
C PRO A 125 9.29 -11.32 -0.59
N ALA A 126 10.60 -11.45 -0.39
CA ALA A 126 11.38 -10.42 0.32
C ALA A 126 11.42 -9.09 -0.44
N TYR A 127 11.57 -9.12 -1.77
CA TYR A 127 11.53 -7.87 -2.57
C TYR A 127 10.13 -7.27 -2.63
N ALA A 128 9.10 -8.11 -2.75
CA ALA A 128 7.72 -7.63 -2.74
C ALA A 128 7.34 -6.99 -1.38
N MET A 129 7.76 -7.60 -0.27
CA MET A 129 7.59 -7.03 1.07
C MET A 129 8.40 -5.74 1.26
N ALA A 130 9.64 -5.70 0.76
CA ALA A 130 10.49 -4.52 0.83
C ALA A 130 9.91 -3.34 0.03
N GLU A 131 9.26 -3.60 -1.11
CA GLU A 131 8.59 -2.55 -1.89
C GLU A 131 7.49 -1.87 -1.07
N ILE A 132 6.62 -2.62 -0.41
CA ILE A 132 5.58 -2.04 0.42
C ILE A 132 6.19 -1.34 1.63
N ASN A 133 7.01 -2.04 2.41
CA ASN A 133 7.45 -1.54 3.72
C ASN A 133 8.48 -0.42 3.64
N LEU A 134 9.46 -0.50 2.73
CA LEU A 134 10.53 0.49 2.64
C LEU A 134 10.18 1.70 1.77
N PHE A 135 9.20 1.56 0.87
CA PHE A 135 8.85 2.62 -0.07
C PHE A 135 7.39 3.02 0.01
N GLY A 136 6.47 2.06 -0.09
CA GLY A 136 5.03 2.32 -0.09
C GLY A 136 4.58 3.02 1.19
N GLU A 137 4.72 2.36 2.33
CA GLU A 137 4.26 2.89 3.62
C GLU A 137 5.02 4.13 4.06
N VAL A 138 6.33 4.18 3.81
CA VAL A 138 7.13 5.38 4.11
C VAL A 138 6.72 6.57 3.24
N GLY A 139 6.48 6.34 1.95
CA GLY A 139 5.97 7.38 1.03
C GLY A 139 4.60 7.90 1.42
N VAL A 140 3.70 7.00 1.86
CA VAL A 140 2.36 7.33 2.35
C VAL A 140 2.40 8.25 3.55
N MET A 141 3.34 8.08 4.49
CA MET A 141 3.48 8.94 5.67
C MET A 141 3.62 10.42 5.34
N LYS A 142 4.43 10.75 4.33
CA LYS A 142 4.59 12.14 3.87
C LYS A 142 3.29 12.70 3.31
N THR A 143 2.60 11.89 2.52
CA THR A 143 1.31 12.27 1.91
C THR A 143 0.25 12.48 2.99
N ILE A 144 0.13 11.58 3.96
CA ILE A 144 -0.82 11.69 5.07
C ILE A 144 -0.60 12.96 5.88
N ASN A 145 0.66 13.31 6.19
CA ASN A 145 0.95 14.55 6.92
C ASN A 145 0.46 15.78 6.15
N GLY A 146 0.70 15.84 4.85
CA GLY A 146 0.18 16.93 4.01
C GLY A 146 -1.35 17.01 4.02
N PHE A 147 -2.04 15.88 3.97
CA PHE A 147 -3.50 15.85 4.08
C PHE A 147 -4.01 16.32 5.44
N ILE A 148 -3.35 15.92 6.53
CA ILE A 148 -3.74 16.36 7.87
C ILE A 148 -3.64 17.89 8.00
N ASP A 149 -2.57 18.47 7.50
CA ASP A 149 -2.36 19.91 7.59
C ASP A 149 -3.40 20.68 6.75
N GLU A 150 -3.64 20.25 5.52
CA GLU A 150 -4.68 20.85 4.67
C GLU A 150 -6.09 20.70 5.27
N ALA A 151 -6.41 19.53 5.81
CA ALA A 151 -7.70 19.28 6.44
C ALA A 151 -7.92 20.14 7.70
N ARG A 152 -6.86 20.40 8.48
CA ARG A 152 -6.91 21.31 9.62
C ARG A 152 -7.21 22.74 9.18
N ASP A 153 -6.52 23.22 8.15
CA ASP A 153 -6.73 24.57 7.60
C ASP A 153 -8.16 24.75 7.07
N ARG A 154 -8.78 23.66 6.62
CA ARG A 154 -10.18 23.64 6.14
C ARG A 154 -11.22 23.32 7.22
N ASN A 155 -10.79 23.07 8.47
CA ASN A 155 -11.65 22.65 9.56
C ASN A 155 -12.41 21.33 9.28
N ASP A 156 -11.85 20.42 8.47
CA ASP A 156 -12.38 19.08 8.24
C ASP A 156 -11.92 18.12 9.34
N ALA A 157 -12.59 18.20 10.49
CA ALA A 157 -12.26 17.39 11.65
C ALA A 157 -12.38 15.88 11.39
N LEU A 158 -13.27 15.46 10.50
CA LEU A 158 -13.42 14.04 10.15
C LEU A 158 -12.21 13.53 9.40
N LEU A 159 -11.75 14.27 8.39
CA LEU A 159 -10.57 13.87 7.61
C LEU A 159 -9.30 13.89 8.47
N VAL A 160 -9.13 14.90 9.31
CA VAL A 160 -8.03 14.94 10.29
C VAL A 160 -8.03 13.69 11.16
N HIS A 161 -9.18 13.29 11.70
CA HIS A 161 -9.29 12.12 12.56
C HIS A 161 -8.96 10.81 11.82
N ILE A 162 -9.51 10.63 10.62
CA ILE A 162 -9.24 9.46 9.78
C ILE A 162 -7.75 9.37 9.44
N ALA A 163 -7.17 10.46 8.95
CA ALA A 163 -5.78 10.47 8.53
C ALA A 163 -4.80 10.25 9.70
N ASP A 164 -5.09 10.82 10.88
CA ASP A 164 -4.27 10.63 12.08
C ASP A 164 -4.33 9.17 12.59
N PHE A 165 -5.51 8.54 12.50
CA PHE A 165 -5.69 7.13 12.83
C PHE A 165 -4.84 6.24 11.92
N ILE A 166 -4.95 6.40 10.60
CA ILE A 166 -4.19 5.65 9.61
C ILE A 166 -2.68 5.89 9.78
N ARG A 167 -2.26 7.13 9.93
CA ARG A 167 -0.85 7.48 10.19
C ARG A 167 -0.26 6.73 11.37
N SER A 168 -1.02 6.53 12.43
CA SER A 168 -0.58 5.78 13.60
C SER A 168 -0.33 4.30 13.30
N ASP A 169 -1.18 3.70 12.47
CA ASP A 169 -1.01 2.33 12.04
C ASP A 169 0.19 2.19 11.09
N GLU A 170 0.30 3.04 10.06
CA GLU A 170 1.41 3.03 9.09
C GLU A 170 2.78 3.14 9.76
N ARG A 171 2.89 4.00 10.77
CA ARG A 171 4.12 4.11 11.58
C ARG A 171 4.49 2.80 12.28
N THR A 172 3.48 2.05 12.67
CA THR A 172 3.66 0.73 13.29
C THR A 172 4.06 -0.31 12.24
N HIS A 173 3.47 -0.24 11.04
CA HIS A 173 3.79 -1.11 9.90
C HIS A 173 5.26 -0.97 9.50
N VAL A 174 5.75 0.25 9.32
CA VAL A 174 7.16 0.51 8.99
C VAL A 174 8.10 -0.13 10.02
N LYS A 175 7.81 0.01 11.33
CA LYS A 175 8.63 -0.59 12.38
C LYS A 175 8.61 -2.13 12.39
N LYS A 176 7.43 -2.71 12.24
CA LYS A 176 7.25 -4.16 12.23
C LYS A 176 7.81 -4.81 10.97
N GLY A 177 7.65 -4.14 9.84
CA GLY A 177 8.10 -4.62 8.55
C GLY A 177 9.62 -4.84 8.48
N GLN A 178 10.41 -4.04 9.18
CA GLN A 178 11.85 -4.27 9.28
C GLN A 178 12.19 -5.61 9.92
N HIS A 179 11.50 -6.00 11.00
CA HIS A 179 11.69 -7.32 11.60
C HIS A 179 11.25 -8.44 10.66
N ILE A 180 10.11 -8.27 10.00
CA ILE A 180 9.59 -9.24 9.03
C ILE A 180 10.59 -9.45 7.90
N LEU A 181 11.16 -8.38 7.34
CA LEU A 181 12.19 -8.47 6.29
C LEU A 181 13.42 -9.25 6.75
N HIS A 182 13.89 -9.05 7.98
CA HIS A 182 15.00 -9.82 8.53
C HIS A 182 14.69 -11.32 8.68
N VAL A 183 13.41 -11.68 8.85
CA VAL A 183 12.99 -13.09 8.87
C VAL A 183 12.91 -13.66 7.45
N MET A 184 12.50 -12.85 6.48
CA MET A 184 12.32 -13.28 5.09
C MET A 184 13.61 -13.43 4.31
N THR A 185 14.68 -12.69 4.67
CA THR A 185 15.92 -12.69 3.91
C THR A 185 17.14 -12.42 4.79
N ASN A 186 18.30 -12.94 4.35
CA ASN A 186 19.60 -12.63 4.92
C ASN A 186 20.37 -11.55 4.12
N LEU A 187 19.73 -10.93 3.14
CA LEU A 187 20.34 -9.86 2.37
C LEU A 187 20.61 -8.64 3.24
N ASP A 188 21.66 -7.91 2.93
CA ASP A 188 21.85 -6.57 3.48
C ASP A 188 20.69 -5.66 3.06
N MET A 189 20.26 -4.80 3.98
CA MET A 189 19.09 -3.94 3.72
C MET A 189 19.32 -2.96 2.57
N GLN A 190 20.56 -2.53 2.35
CA GLN A 190 20.89 -1.65 1.24
C GLN A 190 20.81 -2.38 -0.11
N ASP A 191 21.32 -3.62 -0.17
CA ASP A 191 21.23 -4.45 -1.37
C ASP A 191 19.77 -4.80 -1.67
N LEU A 192 19.01 -5.14 -0.62
CA LEU A 192 17.57 -5.40 -0.73
C LEU A 192 16.81 -4.19 -1.30
N GLU A 193 17.08 -3.01 -0.77
CA GLU A 193 16.49 -1.75 -1.22
C GLU A 193 16.79 -1.47 -2.69
N LEU A 194 18.07 -1.52 -3.07
CA LEU A 194 18.50 -1.24 -4.44
C LEU A 194 17.85 -2.21 -5.44
N LYS A 195 17.85 -3.50 -5.12
CA LYS A 195 17.30 -4.51 -6.03
C LYS A 195 15.77 -4.42 -6.11
N THR A 196 15.10 -4.15 -5.01
CA THR A 196 13.65 -3.93 -4.99
C THR A 196 13.26 -2.75 -5.87
N ARG A 197 13.97 -1.64 -5.73
CA ARG A 197 13.77 -0.42 -6.53
C ARG A 197 13.92 -0.70 -8.02
N GLU A 198 14.97 -1.41 -8.42
CA GLU A 198 15.22 -1.81 -9.81
C GLU A 198 14.03 -2.63 -10.36
N LEU A 199 13.69 -3.74 -9.70
CA LEU A 199 12.65 -4.67 -10.14
C LEU A 199 11.27 -4.00 -10.25
N PHE A 200 10.91 -3.21 -9.25
CA PHE A 200 9.61 -2.53 -9.24
C PHE A 200 9.54 -1.44 -10.32
N THR A 201 10.59 -0.66 -10.48
CA THR A 201 10.68 0.37 -11.53
C THR A 201 10.59 -0.24 -12.93
N GLU A 202 11.31 -1.33 -13.19
CA GLU A 202 11.24 -2.03 -14.48
C GLU A 202 9.81 -2.51 -14.79
N CYS A 203 9.14 -3.09 -13.80
CA CYS A 203 7.75 -3.51 -13.97
C CYS A 203 6.83 -2.32 -14.25
N MET A 204 6.91 -1.26 -13.47
CA MET A 204 6.10 -0.07 -13.64
C MET A 204 6.28 0.58 -15.00
N VAL A 205 7.51 0.67 -15.48
CA VAL A 205 7.82 1.16 -16.83
C VAL A 205 7.20 0.24 -17.90
N SER A 206 7.26 -1.07 -17.73
CA SER A 206 6.68 -2.04 -18.66
C SER A 206 5.16 -1.92 -18.78
N LEU A 207 4.50 -1.48 -17.69
CA LEU A 207 3.06 -1.24 -17.64
C LEU A 207 2.67 0.16 -18.19
N GLY A 208 3.61 0.91 -18.73
CA GLY A 208 3.36 2.25 -19.29
C GLY A 208 3.09 3.32 -18.22
N GLY A 209 3.31 2.98 -16.96
CA GLY A 209 2.92 3.82 -15.85
C GLY A 209 3.87 4.94 -15.52
N TRP A 210 5.16 4.73 -15.79
CA TRP A 210 6.17 5.65 -15.30
C TRP A 210 7.31 5.82 -16.29
N THR A 211 7.75 7.03 -16.42
CA THR A 211 9.00 7.30 -17.11
C THR A 211 10.14 7.13 -16.10
N LYS A 212 11.31 6.73 -16.59
CA LYS A 212 12.53 6.59 -15.77
C LYS A 212 12.93 7.85 -15.02
N ASP A 213 12.36 8.99 -15.40
CA ASP A 213 12.64 10.31 -14.82
C ASP A 213 11.76 10.64 -13.60
N LEU A 214 10.76 9.81 -13.30
CA LEU A 214 10.00 9.94 -12.07
C LEU A 214 10.73 9.18 -10.96
N ASP A 215 11.43 9.91 -10.12
CA ASP A 215 11.97 9.37 -8.88
C ASP A 215 10.82 9.10 -7.91
N LEU A 216 10.38 7.85 -7.91
CA LEU A 216 9.28 7.37 -7.11
C LEU A 216 9.60 7.28 -5.64
N PHE A 217 10.84 7.16 -5.38
CA PHE A 217 11.40 6.92 -4.07
C PHE A 217 12.12 8.18 -3.62
N THR A 218 11.35 9.25 -3.44
CA THR A 218 11.88 10.55 -3.03
C THR A 218 12.33 10.60 -1.56
N MET A 219 12.06 9.53 -0.79
CA MET A 219 12.49 9.48 0.60
C MET A 219 13.88 8.88 0.73
N THR A 220 14.73 9.58 1.44
CA THR A 220 16.07 9.10 1.79
C THR A 220 16.00 8.16 2.99
N ARG A 221 17.07 7.38 3.21
CA ARG A 221 17.21 6.56 4.41
C ARG A 221 17.12 7.42 5.69
N GLU A 222 17.62 8.64 5.65
CA GLU A 222 17.54 9.60 6.76
C GLU A 222 16.08 9.97 7.06
N ASP A 223 15.26 10.16 6.03
CA ASP A 223 13.82 10.38 6.20
C ASP A 223 13.13 9.20 6.89
N ILE A 224 13.49 7.97 6.49
CA ILE A 224 12.94 6.74 7.09
C ILE A 224 13.33 6.64 8.57
N GLU A 225 14.62 6.82 8.89
CA GLU A 225 15.12 6.77 10.26
C GLU A 225 14.47 7.82 11.17
N LYS A 226 14.20 9.00 10.64
CA LYS A 226 13.48 10.07 11.34
C LYS A 226 12.03 9.68 11.67
N PHE A 227 11.30 9.06 10.72
CA PHE A 227 9.94 8.60 10.96
C PHE A 227 9.84 7.47 11.98
N ILE A 228 10.81 6.59 12.01
CA ILE A 228 10.85 5.46 12.95
C ILE A 228 11.28 5.91 14.35
N GLY A 229 12.09 6.96 14.44
CA GLY A 229 12.66 7.49 15.69
C GLY A 229 11.73 8.39 16.51
N GLU A 230 10.74 9.00 15.88
CA GLU A 230 9.71 9.83 16.52
C GLU A 230 8.57 8.97 17.08
#